data_d274657a3619d6fba2e4f39e2fbd4484
#
_entry.id   d274657a3619d6fba2e4f39e2fbd4484
#
_cell.length_a   1.000
_cell.length_b   1.000
_cell.length_c   1.000
_cell.angle_alpha   90.00
_cell.angle_beta   90.00
_cell.angle_gamma   90.00
#
_symmetry.space_group_name_H-M   'P 1'
#
loop_
_entity.id
_entity.type
_entity.pdbx_description
1 polymer ?
#
loop_
_entity_poly.entity_id
_entity_poly.type
_entity_poly.pdbx_seq_one_letter_code
_entity_poly.pdbx_strand_id
1 'polypeptide(L)'
;YELTSMSPASKKPVMIFAFGGGFKGGDKADKGYIPYFEFLARNGFVVVSTDYRTTLKNLDPSKVSSPMDFIAALQHAIDTAVEDFYDATGFVINQSSDWNIDVEQIVASGSSAGAITVLQAEYDLCNGHELAKRLPAGFNYAGVISYAGAVSGVLPPHWEKMPCPIMLFHGDADKTVPFEQAAMENLGGLWGSSAVAKSLENLQAS
;
A
#
# COMPACT_ATOMS: atom_id res chain seq x y z
N TYR A 1 -18.33 -1.91 -2.44
CA TYR A 1 -19.34 -1.87 -1.38
C TYR A 1 -19.76 -0.43 -1.14
N GLU A 2 -21.05 -0.15 -1.19
CA GLU A 2 -21.65 1.15 -0.90
C GLU A 2 -23.01 0.93 -0.24
N LEU A 3 -23.33 1.73 0.79
CA LEU A 3 -24.68 1.79 1.35
C LEU A 3 -25.32 3.15 1.00
N THR A 4 -26.53 3.08 0.45
CA THR A 4 -27.29 4.21 -0.12
C THR A 4 -27.93 5.14 0.90
N SER A 5 -27.52 5.17 2.15
CA SER A 5 -28.21 5.92 3.22
C SER A 5 -27.66 7.33 3.53
N MET A 6 -26.67 7.81 2.78
CA MET A 6 -26.16 9.18 2.95
C MET A 6 -26.82 10.17 2.01
N SER A 7 -26.97 11.42 2.45
CA SER A 7 -27.54 12.52 1.66
C SER A 7 -26.86 12.62 0.30
N PRO A 8 -27.62 12.79 -0.80
CA PRO A 8 -27.08 12.89 -2.16
C PRO A 8 -26.13 14.09 -2.39
N ALA A 9 -26.01 14.98 -1.44
CA ALA A 9 -25.33 16.27 -1.59
C ALA A 9 -23.84 16.28 -1.20
N SER A 10 -23.32 15.26 -0.47
CA SER A 10 -21.90 15.22 -0.10
C SER A 10 -21.15 14.15 -0.86
N LYS A 11 -19.97 14.50 -1.38
CA LYS A 11 -19.02 13.53 -1.94
C LYS A 11 -18.54 12.59 -0.84
N LYS A 12 -18.27 11.34 -1.21
CA LYS A 12 -17.91 10.27 -0.28
C LYS A 12 -16.41 10.04 -0.24
N PRO A 13 -15.83 9.79 0.94
CA PRO A 13 -14.46 9.31 1.04
C PRO A 13 -14.34 7.90 0.43
N VAL A 14 -13.14 7.57 -0.03
CA VAL A 14 -12.85 6.27 -0.66
C VAL A 14 -11.77 5.55 0.13
N MET A 15 -11.94 4.24 0.32
CA MET A 15 -10.89 3.34 0.76
C MET A 15 -10.53 2.41 -0.39
N ILE A 16 -9.27 2.45 -0.85
CA ILE A 16 -8.72 1.48 -1.80
C ILE A 16 -7.90 0.48 -1.00
N PHE A 17 -8.27 -0.81 -1.11
CA PHE A 17 -7.67 -1.87 -0.31
C PHE A 17 -6.89 -2.87 -1.18
N ALA A 18 -5.64 -3.17 -0.79
CA ALA A 18 -4.80 -4.22 -1.34
C ALA A 18 -4.72 -5.41 -0.37
N PHE A 19 -5.03 -6.61 -0.86
CA PHE A 19 -5.04 -7.85 -0.06
C PHE A 19 -3.62 -8.35 0.25
N GLY A 20 -3.52 -9.22 1.26
CA GLY A 20 -2.29 -9.96 1.59
C GLY A 20 -2.14 -11.24 0.78
N GLY A 21 -0.95 -11.86 0.85
CA GLY A 21 -0.68 -13.14 0.19
C GLY A 21 0.76 -13.28 -0.33
N GLY A 22 1.69 -12.48 0.19
CA GLY A 22 3.13 -12.59 -0.07
C GLY A 22 3.52 -12.39 -1.53
N PHE A 23 2.73 -11.63 -2.30
CA PHE A 23 2.88 -11.47 -3.76
C PHE A 23 2.83 -12.80 -4.54
N LYS A 24 2.30 -13.86 -3.91
CA LYS A 24 2.15 -15.20 -4.50
C LYS A 24 0.71 -15.57 -4.78
N GLY A 25 -0.23 -14.92 -4.12
CA GLY A 25 -1.66 -15.20 -4.22
C GLY A 25 -2.45 -14.21 -3.38
N GLY A 26 -3.69 -14.58 -3.08
CA GLY A 26 -4.66 -13.76 -2.37
C GLY A 26 -5.87 -13.49 -3.26
N ASP A 27 -6.88 -12.85 -2.69
CA ASP A 27 -8.13 -12.55 -3.38
C ASP A 27 -8.70 -11.23 -2.85
N LYS A 28 -9.05 -10.32 -3.75
CA LYS A 28 -9.73 -9.07 -3.42
C LYS A 28 -11.09 -9.28 -2.73
N ALA A 29 -11.71 -10.43 -2.94
CA ALA A 29 -12.99 -10.82 -2.37
C ALA A 29 -12.87 -11.85 -1.24
N ASP A 30 -11.68 -11.98 -0.61
CA ASP A 30 -11.49 -12.88 0.51
C ASP A 30 -12.49 -12.56 1.63
N LYS A 31 -13.17 -13.62 2.11
CA LYS A 31 -14.24 -13.50 3.12
C LYS A 31 -13.76 -12.88 4.44
N GLY A 32 -12.46 -12.99 4.75
CA GLY A 32 -11.87 -12.40 5.94
C GLY A 32 -11.90 -10.87 5.93
N TYR A 33 -11.87 -10.24 4.75
CA TYR A 33 -11.92 -8.78 4.62
C TYR A 33 -13.33 -8.20 4.52
N ILE A 34 -14.33 -9.00 4.13
CA ILE A 34 -15.71 -8.53 3.93
C ILE A 34 -16.29 -7.77 5.12
N PRO A 35 -16.16 -8.24 6.39
CA PRO A 35 -16.67 -7.51 7.55
C PRO A 35 -16.04 -6.11 7.69
N TYR A 36 -14.76 -5.97 7.37
CA TYR A 36 -14.06 -4.68 7.36
C TYR A 36 -14.61 -3.76 6.26
N PHE A 37 -14.80 -4.27 5.05
CA PHE A 37 -15.36 -3.50 3.94
C PHE A 37 -16.79 -3.04 4.22
N GLU A 38 -17.63 -3.92 4.77
CA GLU A 38 -18.99 -3.57 5.17
C GLU A 38 -19.04 -2.53 6.29
N PHE A 39 -18.12 -2.64 7.27
CA PHE A 39 -18.01 -1.66 8.33
C PHE A 39 -17.70 -0.26 7.76
N LEU A 40 -16.73 -0.15 6.87
CA LEU A 40 -16.38 1.11 6.21
C LEU A 40 -17.53 1.66 5.36
N ALA A 41 -18.18 0.79 4.57
CA ALA A 41 -19.31 1.18 3.75
C ALA A 41 -20.48 1.70 4.60
N ARG A 42 -20.78 1.07 5.73
CA ARG A 42 -21.80 1.56 6.71
C ARG A 42 -21.42 2.90 7.34
N ASN A 43 -20.14 3.25 7.34
CA ASN A 43 -19.63 4.53 7.82
C ASN A 43 -19.42 5.55 6.69
N GLY A 44 -19.99 5.31 5.51
CA GLY A 44 -20.07 6.28 4.43
C GLY A 44 -18.93 6.24 3.43
N PHE A 45 -17.99 5.30 3.53
CA PHE A 45 -16.94 5.13 2.55
C PHE A 45 -17.44 4.37 1.31
N VAL A 46 -16.92 4.75 0.15
CA VAL A 46 -16.85 3.83 -1.00
C VAL A 46 -15.63 2.96 -0.80
N VAL A 47 -15.79 1.63 -0.85
CA VAL A 47 -14.69 0.70 -0.65
C VAL A 47 -14.39 -0.02 -1.96
N VAL A 48 -13.15 0.09 -2.41
CA VAL A 48 -12.62 -0.55 -3.60
C VAL A 48 -11.55 -1.55 -3.18
N SER A 49 -11.79 -2.83 -3.34
CA SER A 49 -10.77 -3.87 -3.16
C SER A 49 -10.20 -4.24 -4.52
N THR A 50 -8.91 -4.03 -4.71
CA THR A 50 -8.25 -4.19 -6.00
C THR A 50 -7.49 -5.50 -6.12
N ASP A 51 -7.43 -6.05 -7.34
CA ASP A 51 -6.42 -7.05 -7.69
C ASP A 51 -5.09 -6.35 -8.00
N TYR A 52 -4.01 -7.10 -7.87
CA TYR A 52 -2.70 -6.74 -8.35
C TYR A 52 -1.95 -8.00 -8.79
N ARG A 53 -0.97 -7.84 -9.68
CA ARG A 53 -0.18 -8.97 -10.21
C ARG A 53 0.67 -9.60 -9.11
N THR A 54 0.44 -10.88 -8.85
CA THR A 54 1.16 -11.68 -7.86
C THR A 54 2.36 -12.37 -8.51
N THR A 55 3.40 -11.63 -8.84
CA THR A 55 4.51 -12.10 -9.69
C THR A 55 5.36 -13.20 -9.08
N LEU A 56 5.39 -13.31 -7.73
CA LEU A 56 6.08 -14.40 -7.05
C LEU A 56 5.34 -15.74 -7.09
N LYS A 57 4.08 -15.77 -7.60
CA LYS A 57 3.30 -17.00 -7.72
C LYS A 57 4.00 -18.06 -8.59
N ASN A 58 4.62 -17.59 -9.67
CA ASN A 58 5.27 -18.44 -10.66
C ASN A 58 6.80 -18.26 -10.64
N LEU A 59 7.34 -17.81 -9.49
CA LEU A 59 8.79 -17.69 -9.33
C LEU A 59 9.42 -19.08 -9.44
N ASP A 60 10.29 -19.25 -10.44
CA ASP A 60 11.04 -20.48 -10.63
C ASP A 60 12.14 -20.59 -9.55
N PRO A 61 12.08 -21.59 -8.65
CA PRO A 61 13.08 -21.73 -7.61
C PRO A 61 14.52 -21.87 -8.14
N SER A 62 14.69 -22.37 -9.36
CA SER A 62 16.03 -22.51 -9.98
C SER A 62 16.66 -21.14 -10.34
N LYS A 63 15.87 -20.09 -10.41
CA LYS A 63 16.31 -18.71 -10.68
C LYS A 63 16.60 -17.92 -9.40
N VAL A 64 16.39 -18.52 -8.22
CA VAL A 64 16.67 -17.90 -6.93
C VAL A 64 17.79 -18.70 -6.27
N SER A 65 19.01 -18.46 -6.74
CA SER A 65 20.21 -19.17 -6.28
C SER A 65 20.95 -18.46 -5.14
N SER A 66 20.61 -17.19 -4.90
CA SER A 66 21.24 -16.36 -3.88
C SER A 66 20.22 -15.46 -3.18
N PRO A 67 20.55 -14.94 -1.99
CA PRO A 67 19.73 -13.91 -1.33
C PRO A 67 19.48 -12.67 -2.22
N MET A 68 20.45 -12.31 -3.06
CA MET A 68 20.34 -11.19 -3.99
C MET A 68 19.24 -11.44 -5.03
N ASP A 69 19.15 -12.66 -5.58
CA ASP A 69 18.11 -13.02 -6.56
C ASP A 69 16.72 -12.91 -5.92
N PHE A 70 16.59 -13.32 -4.65
CA PHE A 70 15.34 -13.22 -3.92
C PHE A 70 14.95 -11.75 -3.66
N ILE A 71 15.91 -10.92 -3.23
CA ILE A 71 15.68 -9.48 -3.00
C ILE A 71 15.24 -8.81 -4.31
N ALA A 72 15.91 -9.11 -5.43
CA ALA A 72 15.55 -8.57 -6.73
C ALA A 72 14.14 -9.01 -7.18
N ALA A 73 13.80 -10.28 -6.99
CA ALA A 73 12.46 -10.79 -7.29
C ALA A 73 11.37 -10.16 -6.41
N LEU A 74 11.66 -9.95 -5.12
CA LEU A 74 10.76 -9.29 -4.20
C LEU A 74 10.56 -7.82 -4.57
N GLN A 75 11.64 -7.10 -4.90
CA GLN A 75 11.56 -5.71 -5.35
C GLN A 75 10.70 -5.60 -6.61
N HIS A 76 10.95 -6.45 -7.61
CA HIS A 76 10.13 -6.49 -8.81
C HIS A 76 8.65 -6.76 -8.51
N ALA A 77 8.35 -7.61 -7.53
CA ALA A 77 6.98 -7.89 -7.14
C ALA A 77 6.31 -6.68 -6.46
N ILE A 78 7.06 -5.96 -5.63
CA ILE A 78 6.59 -4.73 -4.99
C ILE A 78 6.32 -3.65 -6.04
N ASP A 79 7.28 -3.39 -6.93
CA ASP A 79 7.15 -2.37 -7.99
C ASP A 79 5.95 -2.67 -8.88
N THR A 80 5.76 -3.94 -9.26
CA THR A 80 4.61 -4.38 -10.07
C THR A 80 3.29 -4.18 -9.34
N ALA A 81 3.23 -4.49 -8.04
CA ALA A 81 2.02 -4.30 -7.25
C ALA A 81 1.71 -2.81 -7.01
N VAL A 82 2.73 -1.96 -6.82
CA VAL A 82 2.59 -0.50 -6.73
C VAL A 82 2.08 0.07 -8.05
N GLU A 83 2.62 -0.38 -9.19
CA GLU A 83 2.13 0.00 -10.51
C GLU A 83 0.64 -0.29 -10.66
N ASP A 84 0.21 -1.50 -10.34
CA ASP A 84 -1.20 -1.91 -10.42
C ASP A 84 -2.08 -1.12 -9.43
N PHE A 85 -1.56 -0.81 -8.24
CA PHE A 85 -2.26 -0.02 -7.24
C PHE A 85 -2.45 1.44 -7.69
N TYR A 86 -1.46 2.03 -8.35
CA TYR A 86 -1.60 3.36 -8.96
C TYR A 86 -2.60 3.35 -10.11
N ASP A 87 -2.61 2.32 -10.95
CA ASP A 87 -3.59 2.19 -12.03
C ASP A 87 -5.02 2.05 -11.47
N ALA A 88 -5.20 1.29 -10.38
CA ALA A 88 -6.48 1.19 -9.67
C ALA A 88 -6.89 2.55 -9.06
N THR A 89 -5.94 3.29 -8.48
CA THR A 89 -6.18 4.64 -7.95
C THR A 89 -6.60 5.61 -9.06
N GLY A 90 -5.90 5.60 -10.20
CA GLY A 90 -6.25 6.39 -11.37
C GLY A 90 -7.64 6.05 -11.91
N PHE A 91 -8.01 4.76 -11.94
CA PHE A 91 -9.36 4.33 -12.28
C PHE A 91 -10.40 4.92 -11.33
N VAL A 92 -10.19 4.85 -10.02
CA VAL A 92 -11.09 5.40 -9.01
C VAL A 92 -11.26 6.91 -9.19
N ILE A 93 -10.17 7.65 -9.43
CA ILE A 93 -10.21 9.09 -9.70
C ILE A 93 -11.10 9.39 -10.93
N ASN A 94 -10.97 8.61 -11.99
CA ASN A 94 -11.76 8.76 -13.22
C ASN A 94 -13.25 8.46 -12.99
N GLN A 95 -13.61 7.64 -12.00
CA GLN A 95 -15.01 7.36 -11.63
C GLN A 95 -15.60 8.40 -10.67
N SER A 96 -14.89 9.46 -10.34
CA SER A 96 -15.26 10.39 -9.26
C SER A 96 -16.65 10.99 -9.41
N SER A 97 -17.05 11.35 -10.62
CA SER A 97 -18.38 11.89 -10.89
C SER A 97 -19.48 10.84 -10.79
N ASP A 98 -19.25 9.66 -11.37
CA ASP A 98 -20.25 8.59 -11.43
C ASP A 98 -20.52 7.98 -10.05
N TRP A 99 -19.47 7.88 -9.22
CA TRP A 99 -19.57 7.33 -7.86
C TRP A 99 -19.80 8.38 -6.77
N ASN A 100 -19.85 9.66 -7.14
CA ASN A 100 -19.99 10.79 -6.22
C ASN A 100 -18.95 10.75 -5.08
N ILE A 101 -17.68 10.54 -5.44
CA ILE A 101 -16.55 10.43 -4.50
C ILE A 101 -15.72 11.71 -4.47
N ASP A 102 -15.09 11.93 -3.33
CA ASP A 102 -14.12 13.01 -3.14
C ASP A 102 -12.70 12.48 -3.40
N VAL A 103 -12.09 12.96 -4.48
CA VAL A 103 -10.73 12.54 -4.87
C VAL A 103 -9.64 13.01 -3.89
N GLU A 104 -9.95 14.02 -3.06
CA GLU A 104 -9.05 14.49 -2.00
C GLU A 104 -9.18 13.65 -0.73
N GLN A 105 -10.14 12.73 -0.67
CA GLN A 105 -10.39 11.81 0.45
C GLN A 105 -10.20 10.34 0.06
N ILE A 106 -9.17 10.05 -0.72
CA ILE A 106 -8.79 8.67 -1.05
C ILE A 106 -7.78 8.17 -0.03
N VAL A 107 -8.16 7.14 0.72
CA VAL A 107 -7.31 6.45 1.70
C VAL A 107 -6.83 5.13 1.09
N ALA A 108 -5.53 4.89 1.15
CA ALA A 108 -4.94 3.60 0.78
C ALA A 108 -4.86 2.69 2.00
N SER A 109 -5.26 1.43 1.86
CA SER A 109 -5.16 0.45 2.94
C SER A 109 -4.73 -0.91 2.40
N GLY A 110 -4.05 -1.69 3.23
CA GLY A 110 -3.63 -3.02 2.81
C GLY A 110 -3.17 -3.90 3.96
N SER A 111 -3.08 -5.20 3.68
CA SER A 111 -2.64 -6.22 4.63
C SER A 111 -1.42 -6.97 4.10
N SER A 112 -0.36 -7.17 4.92
CA SER A 112 0.83 -7.95 4.55
C SER A 112 1.45 -7.44 3.23
N ALA A 113 1.53 -8.25 2.18
CA ALA A 113 1.99 -7.81 0.85
C ALA A 113 1.25 -6.58 0.34
N GLY A 114 -0.09 -6.50 0.55
CA GLY A 114 -0.87 -5.31 0.21
C GLY A 114 -0.52 -4.10 1.09
N ALA A 115 -0.15 -4.31 2.35
CA ALA A 115 0.32 -3.24 3.22
C ALA A 115 1.71 -2.72 2.79
N ILE A 116 2.59 -3.62 2.34
CA ILE A 116 3.86 -3.24 1.71
C ILE A 116 3.58 -2.39 0.46
N THR A 117 2.63 -2.83 -0.39
CA THR A 117 2.25 -2.12 -1.61
C THR A 117 1.79 -0.70 -1.32
N VAL A 118 0.87 -0.48 -0.36
CA VAL A 118 0.33 0.86 -0.08
C VAL A 118 1.33 1.77 0.63
N LEU A 119 2.19 1.23 1.50
CA LEU A 119 3.27 2.01 2.11
C LEU A 119 4.33 2.40 1.08
N GLN A 120 4.71 1.49 0.20
CA GLN A 120 5.63 1.77 -0.89
C GLN A 120 5.06 2.80 -1.86
N ALA A 121 3.77 2.72 -2.19
CA ALA A 121 3.10 3.69 -3.04
C ALA A 121 3.18 5.11 -2.44
N GLU A 122 2.90 5.28 -1.15
CA GLU A 122 3.05 6.59 -0.50
C GLU A 122 4.51 7.04 -0.46
N TYR A 123 5.43 6.11 -0.14
CA TYR A 123 6.87 6.40 -0.13
C TYR A 123 7.37 6.88 -1.50
N ASP A 124 6.95 6.21 -2.57
CA ASP A 124 7.32 6.54 -3.95
C ASP A 124 6.75 7.89 -4.39
N LEU A 125 5.52 8.23 -3.97
CA LEU A 125 4.92 9.56 -4.19
C LEU A 125 5.74 10.66 -3.53
N CYS A 126 6.12 10.46 -2.26
CA CYS A 126 6.88 11.44 -1.49
C CYS A 126 8.30 11.64 -2.03
N ASN A 127 8.90 10.59 -2.60
CA ASN A 127 10.27 10.61 -3.11
C ASN A 127 10.38 10.80 -4.64
N GLY A 128 9.25 11.08 -5.31
CA GLY A 128 9.25 11.39 -6.74
C GLY A 128 9.65 10.20 -7.63
N HIS A 129 9.36 8.98 -7.20
CA HIS A 129 9.65 7.78 -7.97
C HIS A 129 8.91 7.81 -9.33
N GLU A 130 9.51 7.18 -10.34
CA GLU A 130 8.99 7.19 -11.73
C GLU A 130 7.57 6.62 -11.82
N LEU A 131 7.25 5.57 -11.05
CA LEU A 131 5.93 4.96 -11.00
C LEU A 131 4.84 5.93 -10.53
N ALA A 132 5.17 6.90 -9.69
CA ALA A 132 4.22 7.90 -9.20
C ALA A 132 3.65 8.81 -10.30
N LYS A 133 4.33 8.91 -11.46
CA LYS A 133 3.84 9.66 -12.63
C LYS A 133 2.58 9.06 -13.28
N ARG A 134 2.17 7.87 -12.86
CA ARG A 134 0.89 7.26 -13.27
C ARG A 134 -0.32 7.98 -12.67
N LEU A 135 -0.12 8.69 -11.58
CA LEU A 135 -1.15 9.49 -10.94
C LEU A 135 -1.14 10.94 -11.44
N PRO A 136 -2.26 11.65 -11.32
CA PRO A 136 -2.32 13.07 -11.68
C PRO A 136 -1.26 13.89 -10.92
N ALA A 137 -0.70 14.87 -11.58
CA ALA A 137 0.28 15.78 -10.94
C ALA A 137 -0.35 16.45 -9.70
N GLY A 138 0.36 16.37 -8.57
CA GLY A 138 -0.10 16.93 -7.30
C GLY A 138 -1.08 16.02 -6.54
N PHE A 139 -1.36 14.82 -7.01
CA PHE A 139 -2.16 13.86 -6.25
C PHE A 139 -1.46 13.48 -4.95
N ASN A 140 -2.24 13.35 -3.88
CA ASN A 140 -1.82 12.81 -2.59
C ASN A 140 -2.94 11.93 -2.04
N TYR A 141 -2.59 10.84 -1.36
CA TYR A 141 -3.57 10.12 -0.56
C TYR A 141 -3.99 10.95 0.67
N ALA A 142 -5.22 10.80 1.12
CA ALA A 142 -5.71 11.40 2.36
C ALA A 142 -5.15 10.68 3.61
N GLY A 143 -4.70 9.46 3.45
CA GLY A 143 -4.07 8.67 4.50
C GLY A 143 -3.70 7.27 4.02
N VAL A 144 -2.82 6.61 4.78
CA VAL A 144 -2.45 5.20 4.59
C VAL A 144 -2.75 4.42 5.85
N ILE A 145 -3.41 3.25 5.72
CA ILE A 145 -3.62 2.30 6.81
C ILE A 145 -2.94 0.99 6.45
N SER A 146 -1.89 0.64 7.19
CA SER A 146 -1.04 -0.51 6.94
C SER A 146 -1.19 -1.56 8.03
N TYR A 147 -1.60 -2.76 7.65
CA TYR A 147 -1.66 -3.93 8.53
C TYR A 147 -0.51 -4.87 8.23
N ALA A 148 0.54 -4.84 9.06
CA ALA A 148 1.78 -5.61 8.92
C ALA A 148 2.51 -5.30 7.59
N GLY A 149 2.83 -4.03 7.35
CA GLY A 149 3.54 -3.56 6.16
C GLY A 149 5.00 -3.20 6.41
N ALA A 150 5.68 -2.88 5.31
CA ALA A 150 7.06 -2.42 5.28
C ALA A 150 7.30 -1.55 4.04
N VAL A 151 8.40 -0.81 4.03
CA VAL A 151 8.94 -0.15 2.85
C VAL A 151 10.17 -0.90 2.38
N SER A 152 10.33 -1.07 1.08
CA SER A 152 11.52 -1.68 0.47
C SER A 152 12.56 -0.63 0.12
N GLY A 153 13.83 -0.95 0.38
CA GLY A 153 14.93 -0.05 0.05
C GLY A 153 16.28 -0.59 0.47
N VAL A 154 17.35 -0.02 -0.07
CA VAL A 154 18.73 -0.33 0.30
C VAL A 154 19.09 0.27 1.66
N LEU A 155 18.56 1.45 1.94
CA LEU A 155 18.75 2.20 3.17
C LEU A 155 17.43 2.32 3.95
N PRO A 156 17.49 2.67 5.26
CA PRO A 156 16.30 3.01 6.02
C PRO A 156 15.46 4.07 5.30
N PRO A 157 14.12 4.08 5.48
CA PRO A 157 13.26 5.05 4.81
C PRO A 157 13.69 6.50 5.09
N HIS A 158 13.80 7.26 4.02
CA HIS A 158 14.02 8.71 4.03
C HIS A 158 12.96 9.37 3.15
N TRP A 159 12.32 10.40 3.64
CA TRP A 159 11.20 11.06 2.99
C TRP A 159 11.63 12.44 2.47
N GLU A 160 11.55 12.65 1.16
CA GLU A 160 11.83 13.95 0.52
C GLU A 160 10.70 14.97 0.78
N LYS A 161 9.48 14.46 1.02
CA LYS A 161 8.31 15.26 1.36
C LYS A 161 7.57 14.63 2.53
N MET A 162 6.86 15.46 3.29
CA MET A 162 5.96 14.95 4.33
C MET A 162 4.88 14.07 3.70
N PRO A 163 4.76 12.80 4.12
CA PRO A 163 3.69 11.93 3.65
C PRO A 163 2.33 12.34 4.22
N CYS A 164 1.27 11.77 3.65
CA CYS A 164 -0.04 11.83 4.27
C CYS A 164 -0.02 11.16 5.67
N PRO A 165 -1.06 11.35 6.51
CA PRO A 165 -1.17 10.61 7.77
C PRO A 165 -1.09 9.09 7.56
N ILE A 166 -0.20 8.43 8.30
CA ILE A 166 0.02 6.98 8.21
C ILE A 166 -0.36 6.32 9.52
N MET A 167 -1.22 5.30 9.46
CA MET A 167 -1.59 4.47 10.60
C MET A 167 -1.00 3.08 10.41
N LEU A 168 -0.19 2.63 11.38
CA LEU A 168 0.54 1.37 11.33
C LEU A 168 0.02 0.41 12.39
N PHE A 169 -0.46 -0.76 11.95
CA PHE A 169 -0.84 -1.88 12.82
C PHE A 169 0.11 -3.04 12.54
N HIS A 170 0.94 -3.42 13.50
CA HIS A 170 1.96 -4.45 13.30
C HIS A 170 2.29 -5.15 14.62
N GLY A 171 2.32 -6.47 14.61
CA GLY A 171 2.80 -7.25 15.75
C GLY A 171 4.33 -7.19 15.85
N ASP A 172 4.85 -6.90 17.01
CA ASP A 172 6.29 -6.79 17.26
C ASP A 172 7.04 -8.13 17.12
N ALA A 173 6.33 -9.25 17.19
CA ALA A 173 6.85 -10.60 17.00
C ALA A 173 6.56 -11.18 15.60
N ASP A 174 6.15 -10.37 14.63
CA ASP A 174 5.89 -10.83 13.27
C ASP A 174 7.15 -11.35 12.59
N LYS A 175 7.10 -12.64 12.16
CA LYS A 175 8.20 -13.33 11.49
C LYS A 175 8.04 -13.39 9.97
N THR A 176 6.93 -12.91 9.44
CA THR A 176 6.61 -12.94 8.02
C THR A 176 6.97 -11.63 7.35
N VAL A 177 6.42 -10.53 7.88
CA VAL A 177 6.86 -9.17 7.52
C VAL A 177 7.61 -8.63 8.75
N PRO A 178 8.87 -8.21 8.62
CA PRO A 178 9.65 -7.79 9.77
C PRO A 178 9.04 -6.53 10.41
N PHE A 179 8.88 -6.53 11.73
CA PHE A 179 8.45 -5.35 12.48
C PHE A 179 9.52 -4.24 12.45
N GLU A 180 10.79 -4.61 12.62
CA GLU A 180 11.93 -3.69 12.55
C GLU A 180 12.49 -3.63 11.13
N GLN A 181 13.26 -4.66 10.75
CA GLN A 181 13.88 -4.75 9.42
C GLN A 181 14.27 -6.20 9.07
N ALA A 182 14.25 -6.52 7.79
CA ALA A 182 14.92 -7.63 7.16
C ALA A 182 15.63 -7.11 5.90
N ALA A 183 16.67 -6.31 6.13
CA ALA A 183 17.51 -5.74 5.09
C ALA A 183 18.95 -6.23 5.27
N MET A 184 19.58 -6.55 4.15
CA MET A 184 21.00 -6.91 4.09
C MET A 184 21.82 -5.68 3.69
N GLU A 185 22.93 -5.49 4.38
CA GLU A 185 23.83 -4.36 4.10
C GLU A 185 24.21 -4.31 2.61
N ASN A 186 24.07 -3.14 1.99
CA ASN A 186 24.32 -2.85 0.58
C ASN A 186 23.46 -3.62 -0.46
N LEU A 187 22.54 -4.50 -0.03
CA LEU A 187 21.63 -5.22 -0.92
C LEU A 187 20.18 -4.74 -0.80
N GLY A 188 19.82 -4.20 0.37
CA GLY A 188 18.46 -3.77 0.65
C GLY A 188 17.60 -4.87 1.26
N GLY A 189 16.29 -4.61 1.29
CA GLY A 189 15.29 -5.48 1.87
C GLY A 189 14.09 -4.71 2.37
N LEU A 190 13.45 -5.21 3.42
CA LEU A 190 12.25 -4.62 4.00
C LEU A 190 12.57 -3.87 5.30
N TRP A 191 12.05 -2.67 5.40
CA TRP A 191 12.05 -1.82 6.58
C TRP A 191 10.63 -1.79 7.15
N GLY A 192 10.42 -2.44 8.27
CA GLY A 192 9.10 -2.64 8.86
C GLY A 192 8.52 -1.40 9.53
N SER A 193 7.34 -1.56 10.12
CA SER A 193 6.58 -0.45 10.69
C SER A 193 7.36 0.34 11.75
N SER A 194 8.23 -0.30 12.54
CA SER A 194 9.10 0.39 13.51
C SER A 194 10.09 1.33 12.82
N ALA A 195 10.72 0.87 11.73
CA ALA A 195 11.65 1.70 10.97
C ALA A 195 10.94 2.86 10.26
N VAL A 196 9.76 2.60 9.69
CA VAL A 196 8.91 3.64 9.08
C VAL A 196 8.52 4.69 10.13
N ALA A 197 8.03 4.29 11.30
CA ALA A 197 7.67 5.22 12.37
C ALA A 197 8.85 6.10 12.80
N LYS A 198 10.02 5.49 13.05
CA LYS A 198 11.24 6.24 13.41
C LYS A 198 11.66 7.25 12.34
N SER A 199 11.51 6.89 11.06
CA SER A 199 11.85 7.81 9.95
C SER A 199 10.92 9.02 9.90
N LEU A 200 9.63 8.84 10.23
CA LEU A 200 8.64 9.91 10.31
C LEU A 200 8.85 10.84 11.51
N GLU A 201 9.20 10.28 12.67
CA GLU A 201 9.57 11.07 13.85
C GLU A 201 10.77 11.98 13.56
N ASN A 202 11.79 11.47 12.87
CA ASN A 202 12.95 12.25 12.45
C ASN A 202 12.59 13.38 11.46
N LEU A 203 11.65 13.13 10.56
CA LEU A 203 11.18 14.13 9.60
C LEU A 203 10.41 15.28 10.29
N GLN A 204 9.63 14.97 11.33
CA GLN A 204 8.88 15.99 12.11
C GLN A 204 9.79 16.82 13.04
N ALA A 205 10.95 16.30 13.40
CA ALA A 205 11.92 16.97 14.27
C ALA A 205 12.90 17.87 13.50
N SER A 206 12.95 17.78 12.18
CA SER A 206 13.83 18.55 11.29
C SER A 206 13.14 19.82 10.77
#